data_c1028178215e56dfb904cecf1d9153b7
#
_entry.id   c1028178215e56dfb904cecf1d9153b7
#
_cell.length_a   1.000
_cell.length_b   1.000
_cell.length_c   1.000
_cell.angle_alpha   90.00
_cell.angle_beta   90.00
_cell.angle_gamma   90.00
#
_symmetry.space_group_name_H-M   'P 1'
#
loop_
_entity.id
_entity.type
_entity.pdbx_description
1 polymer ?
#
loop_
_entity_poly.entity_id
_entity_poly.type
_entity_poly.pdbx_seq_one_letter_code
_entity_poly.pdbx_strand_id
1 'polypeptide(L)'
;LNKEFQVNGPQGSEAQLFEAARYLDKQIRAIRESGRVIGLERMTMMAALNVAHELLQLRASHELESQALTHRIQHLQNKIEGALMEDVALEETFS
;
A
#
# COMPACT_ATOMS: atom_id res chain seq x y z
N LEU A 1 -22.59 2.18 -8.59
CA LEU A 1 -22.71 2.46 -10.02
C LEU A 1 -23.90 1.69 -10.61
N ASN A 2 -24.80 2.41 -11.25
CA ASN A 2 -26.00 1.82 -11.83
C ASN A 2 -25.81 1.33 -13.28
N LYS A 3 -24.63 1.52 -13.85
CA LYS A 3 -24.31 1.11 -15.19
C LYS A 3 -23.41 -0.13 -15.17
N GLU A 4 -23.65 -1.02 -16.11
CA GLU A 4 -22.78 -2.18 -16.28
C GLU A 4 -21.56 -1.78 -17.11
N PHE A 5 -20.39 -2.14 -16.60
CA PHE A 5 -19.14 -1.96 -17.32
C PHE A 5 -18.44 -3.31 -17.42
N GLN A 6 -17.91 -3.60 -18.58
CA GLN A 6 -17.01 -4.74 -18.74
C GLN A 6 -15.61 -4.32 -18.34
N VAL A 7 -15.07 -5.02 -17.35
CA VAL A 7 -13.71 -4.78 -16.90
C VAL A 7 -12.87 -6.00 -17.25
N ASN A 8 -11.88 -5.77 -18.08
CA ASN A 8 -10.93 -6.81 -18.45
C ASN A 8 -9.72 -6.73 -17.51
N GLY A 9 -9.44 -7.83 -16.83
CA GLY A 9 -8.31 -7.94 -15.93
C GLY A 9 -7.66 -9.30 -16.03
N PRO A 10 -6.49 -9.51 -15.41
CA PRO A 10 -5.87 -10.82 -15.33
C PRO A 10 -6.81 -11.82 -14.68
N GLN A 11 -6.72 -13.05 -15.12
CA GLN A 11 -7.52 -14.14 -14.56
C GLN A 11 -7.20 -14.28 -13.06
N GLY A 12 -8.22 -14.34 -12.22
CA GLY A 12 -8.07 -14.39 -10.76
C GLY A 12 -8.20 -13.05 -10.04
N SER A 13 -8.25 -11.93 -10.78
CA SER A 13 -8.41 -10.58 -10.20
C SER A 13 -9.86 -10.10 -10.19
N GLU A 14 -10.81 -10.88 -10.68
CA GLU A 14 -12.22 -10.49 -10.77
C GLU A 14 -12.82 -10.13 -9.43
N ALA A 15 -12.55 -10.93 -8.38
CA ALA A 15 -13.03 -10.65 -7.03
C ALA A 15 -12.47 -9.33 -6.49
N GLN A 16 -11.22 -9.04 -6.77
CA GLN A 16 -10.58 -7.78 -6.39
C GLN A 16 -11.19 -6.59 -7.12
N LEU A 17 -11.54 -6.75 -8.39
CA LEU A 17 -12.21 -5.72 -9.17
C LEU A 17 -13.61 -5.43 -8.64
N PHE A 18 -14.35 -6.46 -8.23
CA PHE A 18 -15.65 -6.28 -7.58
C PHE A 18 -15.54 -5.52 -6.27
N GLU A 19 -14.55 -5.84 -5.46
CA GLU A 19 -14.30 -5.12 -4.21
C GLU A 19 -13.92 -3.67 -4.46
N ALA A 20 -13.11 -3.39 -5.48
CA ALA A 20 -12.75 -2.05 -5.89
C ALA A 20 -13.98 -1.26 -6.32
N ALA A 21 -14.86 -1.89 -7.11
CA ALA A 21 -16.11 -1.27 -7.55
C ALA A 21 -17.04 -0.94 -6.37
N ARG A 22 -17.15 -1.84 -5.41
CA ARG A 22 -17.92 -1.60 -4.18
C ARG A 22 -17.35 -0.44 -3.37
N TYR A 23 -16.05 -0.40 -3.24
CA TYR A 23 -15.37 0.66 -2.51
C TYR A 23 -15.62 2.01 -3.16
N LEU A 24 -15.48 2.09 -4.49
CA LEU A 24 -15.73 3.31 -5.24
C LEU A 24 -17.18 3.75 -5.12
N ASP A 25 -18.14 2.81 -5.24
CA ASP A 25 -19.57 3.11 -5.09
C ASP A 25 -19.87 3.67 -3.71
N LYS A 26 -19.29 3.11 -2.68
CA LYS A 26 -19.43 3.61 -1.31
C LYS A 26 -18.90 5.03 -1.17
N GLN A 27 -17.77 5.34 -1.79
CA GLN A 27 -17.21 6.69 -1.78
C GLN A 27 -18.13 7.68 -2.50
N ILE A 28 -18.70 7.28 -3.63
CA ILE A 28 -19.64 8.11 -4.38
C ILE A 28 -20.88 8.39 -3.54
N ARG A 29 -21.43 7.37 -2.88
CA ARG A 29 -22.60 7.53 -2.00
C ARG A 29 -22.33 8.47 -0.83
N ALA A 30 -21.17 8.38 -0.23
CA ALA A 30 -20.78 9.28 0.86
C ALA A 30 -20.72 10.73 0.39
N ILE A 31 -20.22 10.99 -0.80
CA ILE A 31 -20.16 12.32 -1.40
C ILE A 31 -21.59 12.81 -1.70
N ARG A 32 -22.45 11.95 -2.21
CA ARG A 32 -23.85 12.26 -2.48
C ARG A 32 -24.58 12.66 -1.19
N GLU A 33 -24.39 11.90 -0.13
CA GLU A 33 -25.03 12.17 1.17
C GLU A 33 -24.53 13.45 1.81
N SER A 34 -23.30 13.89 1.50
CA SER A 34 -22.78 15.16 1.98
C SER A 34 -23.57 16.37 1.46
N GLY A 35 -24.25 16.21 0.32
CA GLY A 35 -25.04 17.27 -0.32
C GLY A 35 -24.22 18.44 -0.87
N ARG A 36 -22.90 18.37 -0.81
CA ARG A 36 -22.00 19.46 -1.23
C ARG A 36 -21.71 19.46 -2.72
N VAL A 37 -21.87 18.31 -3.35
CA VAL A 37 -21.54 18.11 -4.75
C VAL A 37 -22.77 17.59 -5.49
N ILE A 38 -23.12 18.24 -6.59
CA ILE A 38 -24.26 17.88 -7.44
C ILE A 38 -23.73 17.35 -8.77
N GLY A 39 -24.33 16.26 -9.24
CA GLY A 39 -24.01 15.65 -10.52
C GLY A 39 -23.12 14.41 -10.36
N LEU A 40 -23.51 13.34 -11.05
CA LEU A 40 -22.83 12.06 -10.98
C LEU A 40 -21.38 12.15 -11.44
N GLU A 41 -21.13 12.92 -12.49
CA GLU A 41 -19.79 13.09 -13.04
C GLU A 41 -18.85 13.72 -12.01
N ARG A 42 -19.28 14.79 -11.35
CA ARG A 42 -18.48 15.46 -10.32
C ARG A 42 -18.26 14.58 -9.12
N MET A 43 -19.31 13.88 -8.66
CA MET A 43 -19.21 12.94 -7.54
C MET A 43 -18.22 11.82 -7.84
N THR A 44 -18.26 11.30 -9.08
CA THR A 44 -17.35 10.25 -9.51
C THR A 44 -15.91 10.75 -9.57
N MET A 45 -15.69 11.94 -10.10
CA MET A 45 -14.35 12.54 -10.14
C MET A 45 -13.79 12.78 -8.75
N MET A 46 -14.60 13.30 -7.84
CA MET A 46 -14.18 13.52 -6.45
C MET A 46 -13.87 12.21 -5.74
N ALA A 47 -14.71 11.20 -5.93
CA ALA A 47 -14.46 9.88 -5.37
C ALA A 47 -13.14 9.29 -5.91
N ALA A 48 -12.91 9.41 -7.21
CA ALA A 48 -11.67 8.93 -7.82
C ALA A 48 -10.44 9.65 -7.28
N LEU A 49 -10.52 10.96 -7.11
CA LEU A 49 -9.43 11.75 -6.52
C LEU A 49 -9.16 11.36 -5.06
N ASN A 50 -10.21 11.13 -4.28
CA ASN A 50 -10.06 10.70 -2.90
C ASN A 50 -9.39 9.32 -2.81
N VAL A 51 -9.80 8.38 -3.66
CA VAL A 51 -9.21 7.05 -3.72
C VAL A 51 -7.75 7.12 -4.16
N ALA A 52 -7.46 7.93 -5.18
CA ALA A 52 -6.09 8.14 -5.63
C ALA A 52 -5.22 8.74 -4.53
N HIS A 53 -5.75 9.69 -3.78
CA HIS A 53 -5.06 10.30 -2.65
C HIS A 53 -4.77 9.28 -1.55
N GLU A 54 -5.75 8.46 -1.20
CA GLU A 54 -5.56 7.37 -0.24
C GLU A 54 -4.49 6.39 -0.69
N LEU A 55 -4.49 6.05 -1.99
CA LEU A 55 -3.48 5.17 -2.55
C LEU A 55 -2.08 5.74 -2.42
N LEU A 56 -1.91 7.04 -2.73
CA LEU A 56 -0.62 7.71 -2.64
C LEU A 56 -0.14 7.79 -1.18
N GLN A 57 -1.04 8.05 -0.25
CA GLN A 57 -0.72 8.06 1.18
C GLN A 57 -0.29 6.67 1.64
N LEU A 58 -0.99 5.64 1.22
CA LEU A 58 -0.67 4.26 1.57
C LEU A 58 0.68 3.83 1.00
N ARG A 59 0.99 4.23 -0.24
CA ARG A 59 2.29 3.97 -0.86
C ARG A 59 3.43 4.67 -0.12
N ALA A 60 3.22 5.91 0.27
CA ALA A 60 4.23 6.65 1.04
C ALA A 60 4.48 5.99 2.40
N SER A 61 3.43 5.57 3.08
CA SER A 61 3.53 4.85 4.36
C SER A 61 4.26 3.52 4.20
N HIS A 62 3.92 2.77 3.15
CA HIS A 62 4.56 1.49 2.85
C HIS A 62 6.05 1.67 2.54
N GLU A 63 6.41 2.71 1.80
CA GLU A 63 7.80 3.02 1.48
C GLU A 63 8.60 3.33 2.75
N LEU A 64 8.05 4.11 3.66
CA LEU A 64 8.69 4.42 4.93
C LEU A 64 8.88 3.17 5.80
N GLU A 65 7.87 2.30 5.87
CA GLU A 65 7.97 1.03 6.58
C GLU A 65 9.02 0.11 5.97
N SER A 66 9.06 0.04 4.65
CA SER A 66 10.03 -0.76 3.91
C SER A 66 11.46 -0.28 4.16
N GLN A 67 11.68 1.04 4.15
CA GLN A 67 12.98 1.63 4.45
C GLN A 67 13.41 1.36 5.89
N ALA A 68 12.48 1.48 6.84
CA ALA A 68 12.75 1.20 8.24
C ALA A 68 13.13 -0.27 8.44
N LEU A 69 12.43 -1.18 7.78
CA LEU A 69 12.73 -2.61 7.84
C LEU A 69 14.10 -2.93 7.25
N THR A 70 14.42 -2.35 6.10
CA THR A 70 15.71 -2.50 5.45
C THR A 70 16.84 -2.03 6.37
N HIS A 71 16.64 -0.89 7.03
CA HIS A 71 17.60 -0.33 7.98
C HIS A 71 17.81 -1.25 9.17
N ARG A 72 16.75 -1.85 9.71
CA ARG A 72 16.83 -2.82 10.81
C ARG A 72 17.60 -4.07 10.40
N ILE A 73 17.33 -4.59 9.21
CA ILE A 73 18.00 -5.76 8.68
C ILE A 73 19.49 -5.47 8.53
N GLN A 74 19.86 -4.33 7.98
CA GLN A 74 21.25 -3.91 7.83
C GLN A 74 21.96 -3.82 9.18
N HIS A 75 21.29 -3.26 10.18
CA HIS A 75 21.82 -3.12 11.52
C HIS A 75 22.07 -4.51 12.17
N LEU A 76 21.14 -5.44 12.01
CA LEU A 76 21.29 -6.80 12.49
C LEU A 76 22.41 -7.54 11.79
N GLN A 77 22.52 -7.39 10.48
CA GLN A 77 23.63 -7.99 9.71
C GLN A 77 24.98 -7.48 10.20
N ASN A 78 25.10 -6.19 10.45
CA ASN A 78 26.33 -5.60 10.97
C ASN A 78 26.68 -6.15 12.35
N LYS A 79 25.70 -6.35 13.21
CA LYS A 79 25.92 -6.96 14.53
C LYS A 79 26.37 -8.39 14.44
N ILE A 80 25.76 -9.17 13.55
CA ILE A 80 26.12 -10.58 13.34
C ILE A 80 27.55 -10.66 12.80
N GLU A 81 27.89 -9.86 11.81
CA GLU A 81 29.22 -9.82 11.24
C GLU A 81 30.27 -9.43 12.27
N GLY A 82 29.97 -8.43 13.11
CA GLY A 82 30.85 -8.03 14.18
C GLY A 82 31.08 -9.15 15.21
N ALA A 83 30.02 -9.86 15.60
CA ALA A 83 30.12 -10.99 16.51
C ALA A 83 30.93 -12.15 15.92
N LEU A 84 30.73 -12.45 14.64
CA LEU A 84 31.49 -13.48 13.96
C LEU A 84 32.98 -13.13 13.84
N MET A 85 33.29 -11.87 13.59
CA MET A 85 34.69 -11.41 13.55
C MET A 85 35.36 -11.50 14.91
N GLU A 86 34.65 -11.19 15.97
CA GLU A 86 35.17 -11.34 17.33
C GLU A 86 35.48 -12.81 17.64
N ASP A 87 34.59 -13.72 17.27
CA ASP A 87 34.83 -15.17 17.47
C ASP A 87 36.01 -15.66 16.69
N VAL A 88 36.17 -15.21 15.44
CA VAL A 88 37.36 -15.59 14.62
C VAL A 88 38.63 -15.04 15.23
N ALA A 89 38.62 -13.81 15.71
CA ALA A 89 39.77 -13.20 16.37
C ALA A 89 40.17 -13.96 17.65
N LEU A 90 39.19 -14.40 18.44
CA LEU A 90 39.43 -15.21 19.62
C LEU A 90 40.02 -16.57 19.29
N GLU A 91 39.51 -17.24 18.26
CA GLU A 91 40.06 -18.52 17.78
C GLU A 91 41.52 -18.38 17.33
N GLU A 92 41.82 -17.31 16.60
CA GLU A 92 43.20 -17.02 16.16
C GLU A 92 44.14 -16.77 17.34
N THR A 93 43.63 -16.14 18.40
CA THR A 93 44.41 -15.85 19.60
C THR A 93 44.73 -17.13 20.38
N PHE A 94 43.80 -18.08 20.43
CA PHE A 94 43.95 -19.32 21.21
C PHE A 94 44.45 -20.50 20.42
N SER A 95 44.58 -20.37 19.11
CA SER A 95 45.16 -21.40 18.28
C SER A 95 46.67 -21.15 18.11
#